data_d46a77a76339924b38742997f6120b1a
#
_entry.id   d46a77a76339924b38742997f6120b1a
#
_cell.length_a   1.000
_cell.length_b   1.000
_cell.length_c   1.000
_cell.angle_alpha   90.00
_cell.angle_beta   90.00
_cell.angle_gamma   90.00
#
_symmetry.space_group_name_H-M   'P 1'
#
loop_
_entity.id
_entity.type
_entity.pdbx_description
1 polymer ?
#
loop_
_entity_poly.entity_id
_entity_poly.type
_entity_poly.pdbx_seq_one_letter_code
_entity_poly.pdbx_strand_id
1 'polypeptide(L)'
;MRLEPLYRIRFTYPESWAVSLDGGWQQMFFIAEGRCEGAITGRFRGANFPRKEGAAGPFRPDFRAVIEADDGATIMMEWHGYGRACPPERRQVVGSVFHLADREPYRRLNDVVCVCAGEVRAPAIQVRPDRSGHRCGRADLGAHRRLTRWRAASRLP
;
A
#
# COMPACT_ATOMS: atom_id res chain seq x y z
N MET A 1 -1.34 -24.93 8.78
CA MET A 1 -1.50 -23.49 9.13
C MET A 1 -2.77 -23.01 8.45
N ARG A 2 -3.73 -22.51 9.21
CA ARG A 2 -4.98 -21.94 8.69
C ARG A 2 -4.88 -20.42 8.77
N LEU A 3 -5.21 -19.72 7.68
CA LEU A 3 -5.32 -18.27 7.65
C LEU A 3 -6.79 -17.89 7.61
N GLU A 4 -7.19 -16.97 8.48
CA GLU A 4 -8.55 -16.44 8.51
C GLU A 4 -8.55 -15.01 7.97
N PRO A 5 -9.52 -14.67 7.09
CA PRO A 5 -9.64 -13.32 6.57
C PRO A 5 -9.95 -12.33 7.71
N LEU A 6 -9.14 -11.30 7.87
CA LEU A 6 -9.38 -10.25 8.86
C LEU A 6 -10.16 -9.09 8.24
N TYR A 7 -9.62 -8.47 7.20
CA TYR A 7 -10.29 -7.39 6.46
C TYR A 7 -9.69 -7.23 5.07
N ARG A 8 -10.35 -6.42 4.26
CA ARG A 8 -9.88 -5.99 2.94
C ARG A 8 -9.78 -4.47 2.91
N ILE A 9 -8.71 -3.96 2.32
CA ILE A 9 -8.56 -2.52 2.05
C ILE A 9 -8.70 -2.28 0.55
N ARG A 10 -9.49 -1.26 0.21
CA ARG A 10 -9.51 -0.66 -1.13
C ARG A 10 -9.08 0.78 -0.98
N PHE A 11 -8.05 1.18 -1.71
CA PHE A 11 -7.53 2.52 -1.65
C PHE A 11 -7.01 3.01 -3.00
N THR A 12 -6.82 4.31 -3.09
CA THR A 12 -6.19 5.02 -4.22
C THR A 12 -5.00 5.80 -3.71
N TYR A 13 -4.17 6.24 -4.62
CA TYR A 13 -3.09 7.17 -4.35
C TYR A 13 -3.46 8.54 -4.95
N PRO A 14 -4.04 9.48 -4.16
CA PRO A 14 -4.37 10.82 -4.64
C PRO A 14 -3.12 11.64 -4.96
N GLU A 15 -2.02 11.39 -4.25
CA GLU A 15 -0.77 12.12 -4.42
C GLU A 15 0.43 11.17 -4.51
N SER A 16 1.41 11.53 -5.35
CA SER A 16 2.63 10.75 -5.51
C SER A 16 3.82 11.58 -5.97
N TRP A 17 5.02 11.16 -5.54
CA TRP A 17 6.30 11.70 -5.96
C TRP A 17 7.25 10.55 -6.23
N ALA A 18 8.17 10.75 -7.16
CA ALA A 18 9.19 9.76 -7.47
C ALA A 18 10.52 10.43 -7.84
N VAL A 19 11.61 9.80 -7.39
CA VAL A 19 12.97 10.10 -7.83
C VAL A 19 13.52 8.83 -8.46
N SER A 20 14.07 8.96 -9.67
CA SER A 20 14.69 7.86 -10.39
C SER A 20 16.15 8.17 -10.65
N LEU A 21 17.02 7.18 -10.44
CA LEU A 21 18.45 7.25 -10.72
C LEU A 21 18.81 6.27 -11.84
N ASP A 22 20.01 6.45 -12.37
CA ASP A 22 20.57 5.52 -13.35
C ASP A 22 20.61 4.08 -12.81
N GLY A 23 20.54 3.10 -13.70
CA GLY A 23 20.46 1.69 -13.32
C GLY A 23 19.07 1.22 -12.85
N GLY A 24 18.06 2.11 -12.91
CA GLY A 24 16.66 1.78 -12.59
C GLY A 24 16.34 1.76 -11.10
N TRP A 25 17.17 2.38 -10.28
CA TRP A 25 16.85 2.62 -8.88
C TRP A 25 15.78 3.70 -8.76
N GLN A 26 14.77 3.48 -7.93
CA GLN A 26 13.65 4.42 -7.74
C GLN A 26 13.27 4.50 -6.26
N GLN A 27 13.05 5.72 -5.79
CA GLN A 27 12.41 5.99 -4.52
C GLN A 27 11.10 6.74 -4.79
N MET A 28 10.02 6.29 -4.19
CA MET A 28 8.70 6.87 -4.39
C MET A 28 8.08 7.21 -3.03
N PHE A 29 7.15 8.16 -3.05
CA PHE A 29 6.30 8.51 -1.92
C PHE A 29 4.87 8.64 -2.41
N PHE A 30 3.93 7.98 -1.74
CA PHE A 30 2.51 8.01 -2.08
C PHE A 30 1.70 8.31 -0.85
N ILE A 31 0.71 9.18 -0.99
CA ILE A 31 -0.38 9.30 -0.03
C ILE A 31 -1.48 8.34 -0.46
N ALA A 32 -2.03 7.59 0.49
CA ALA A 32 -3.08 6.60 0.26
C ALA A 32 -4.33 6.94 1.04
N GLU A 33 -5.48 6.85 0.39
CA GLU A 33 -6.79 7.03 1.00
C GLU A 33 -7.76 5.96 0.52
N GLY A 34 -8.57 5.45 1.46
CA GLY A 34 -9.49 4.39 1.13
C GLY A 34 -10.37 3.94 2.29
N ARG A 35 -10.79 2.67 2.22
CA ARG A 35 -11.67 2.07 3.20
C ARG A 35 -11.31 0.61 3.46
N CYS A 36 -11.44 0.22 4.72
CA CYS A 36 -11.39 -1.17 5.18
C CYS A 36 -12.79 -1.75 5.26
N GLU A 37 -12.92 -3.05 4.96
CA GLU A 37 -14.16 -3.83 5.05
C GLU A 37 -13.85 -5.22 5.59
N GLY A 38 -14.59 -5.69 6.60
CA GLY A 38 -14.41 -6.99 7.24
C GLY A 38 -14.53 -6.93 8.76
N ALA A 39 -13.70 -7.65 9.49
CA ALA A 39 -13.67 -7.57 10.95
C ALA A 39 -13.20 -6.17 11.46
N ILE A 40 -12.58 -5.40 10.59
CA ILE A 40 -12.32 -3.98 10.77
C ILE A 40 -12.99 -3.27 9.61
N THR A 41 -13.92 -2.37 9.90
CA THR A 41 -14.58 -1.52 8.92
C THR A 41 -14.32 -0.07 9.28
N GLY A 42 -13.86 0.75 8.32
CA GLY A 42 -13.52 2.14 8.61
C GLY A 42 -12.74 2.82 7.49
N ARG A 43 -12.45 4.10 7.69
CA ARG A 43 -11.64 4.90 6.79
C ARG A 43 -10.17 4.51 6.93
N PHE A 44 -9.50 4.38 5.81
CA PHE A 44 -8.06 4.09 5.72
C PHE A 44 -7.32 5.29 5.15
N ARG A 45 -6.26 5.73 5.82
CA ARG A 45 -5.34 6.74 5.34
C ARG A 45 -3.91 6.36 5.69
N GLY A 46 -2.98 6.64 4.80
CA GLY A 46 -1.59 6.35 5.07
C GLY A 46 -0.62 6.89 4.03
N ALA A 47 0.64 6.62 4.27
CA ALA A 47 1.74 6.93 3.38
C ALA A 47 2.50 5.66 3.05
N ASN A 48 2.92 5.53 1.79
CA ASN A 48 3.78 4.44 1.34
C ASN A 48 5.05 5.05 0.75
N PHE A 49 6.19 4.58 1.24
CA PHE A 49 7.52 5.04 0.82
C PHE A 49 8.29 3.92 0.12
N PRO A 50 7.76 3.35 -0.98
CA PRO A 50 8.34 2.18 -1.60
C PRO A 50 9.59 2.53 -2.37
N ARG A 51 10.51 1.57 -2.42
CA ARG A 51 11.71 1.64 -3.25
C ARG A 51 11.78 0.48 -4.23
N LYS A 52 12.51 0.69 -5.31
CA LYS A 52 12.89 -0.32 -6.29
C LYS A 52 14.38 -0.21 -6.54
N GLU A 53 15.09 -1.30 -6.36
CA GLU A 53 16.55 -1.38 -6.55
C GLU A 53 16.86 -2.05 -7.89
N GLY A 54 17.18 -1.22 -8.90
CA GLY A 54 17.47 -1.68 -10.25
C GLY A 54 16.24 -1.99 -11.11
N ALA A 55 16.45 -2.09 -12.41
CA ALA A 55 15.37 -2.25 -13.40
C ALA A 55 14.55 -3.53 -13.20
N ALA A 56 15.19 -4.64 -12.85
CA ALA A 56 14.55 -5.94 -12.61
C ALA A 56 14.22 -6.21 -11.13
N GLY A 57 14.59 -5.30 -10.22
CA GLY A 57 14.39 -5.47 -8.79
C GLY A 57 12.91 -5.46 -8.38
N PRO A 58 12.58 -6.11 -7.26
CA PRO A 58 11.25 -6.03 -6.70
C PRO A 58 10.97 -4.64 -6.15
N PHE A 59 9.70 -4.26 -6.10
CA PHE A 59 9.27 -3.14 -5.27
C PHE A 59 9.25 -3.57 -3.81
N ARG A 60 9.76 -2.73 -2.94
CA ARG A 60 9.76 -2.91 -1.48
C ARG A 60 8.87 -1.84 -0.86
N PRO A 61 7.59 -2.11 -0.63
CA PRO A 61 6.70 -1.18 0.06
C PRO A 61 7.15 -0.99 1.51
N ASP A 62 6.98 0.24 1.97
CA ASP A 62 7.10 0.65 3.36
C ASP A 62 5.91 1.54 3.67
N PHE A 63 4.89 0.95 4.28
CA PHE A 63 3.59 1.56 4.43
C PHE A 63 3.28 1.80 5.91
N ARG A 64 2.87 3.03 6.22
CA ARG A 64 2.37 3.41 7.54
C ARG A 64 1.01 4.06 7.37
N ALA A 65 0.05 3.59 8.14
CA ALA A 65 -1.32 4.01 7.97
C ALA A 65 -2.08 4.04 9.29
N VAL A 66 -3.21 4.69 9.24
CA VAL A 66 -4.24 4.69 10.26
C VAL A 66 -5.55 4.18 9.68
N ILE A 67 -6.24 3.35 10.45
CA ILE A 67 -7.61 2.96 10.21
C ILE A 67 -8.45 3.64 11.29
N GLU A 68 -9.32 4.53 10.86
CA GLU A 68 -10.36 5.15 11.69
C GLU A 68 -11.59 4.24 11.58
N ALA A 69 -11.75 3.34 12.55
CA ALA A 69 -12.85 2.37 12.54
C ALA A 69 -14.21 3.07 12.73
N ASP A 70 -15.26 2.50 12.14
CA ASP A 70 -16.61 3.08 12.19
C ASP A 70 -17.19 3.15 13.61
N ASP A 71 -16.65 2.38 14.56
CA ASP A 71 -16.98 2.44 16.00
C ASP A 71 -16.17 3.50 16.77
N GLY A 72 -15.35 4.30 16.07
CA GLY A 72 -14.54 5.38 16.64
C GLY A 72 -13.19 4.94 17.21
N ALA A 73 -12.78 3.68 17.00
CA ALA A 73 -11.43 3.26 17.37
C ALA A 73 -10.40 3.72 16.32
N THR A 74 -9.17 4.00 16.81
CA THR A 74 -8.03 4.30 15.97
C THR A 74 -7.07 3.13 15.99
N ILE A 75 -6.71 2.61 14.81
CA ILE A 75 -5.80 1.47 14.67
C ILE A 75 -4.64 1.92 13.79
N MET A 76 -3.43 1.94 14.34
CA MET A 76 -2.21 2.15 13.57
C MET A 76 -1.86 0.86 12.83
N MET A 77 -1.30 1.01 11.63
CA MET A 77 -0.92 -0.11 10.78
C MET A 77 0.45 0.14 10.15
N GLU A 78 1.32 -0.85 10.25
CA GLU A 78 2.56 -0.90 9.46
C GLU A 78 2.52 -2.10 8.52
N TRP A 79 2.96 -1.90 7.29
CA TRP A 79 3.05 -2.97 6.31
C TRP A 79 4.37 -2.92 5.55
N HIS A 80 5.06 -4.06 5.54
CA HIS A 80 6.29 -4.27 4.80
C HIS A 80 6.18 -5.51 3.93
N GLY A 81 6.76 -5.45 2.74
CA GLY A 81 6.65 -6.59 1.85
C GLY A 81 7.41 -6.45 0.56
N TYR A 82 6.94 -7.21 -0.42
CA TYR A 82 7.49 -7.25 -1.75
C TYR A 82 6.38 -7.12 -2.79
N GLY A 83 6.69 -6.42 -3.87
CA GLY A 83 5.83 -6.34 -5.02
C GLY A 83 6.58 -6.65 -6.30
N ARG A 84 5.97 -7.42 -7.21
CA ARG A 84 6.51 -7.73 -8.52
C ARG A 84 5.45 -7.49 -9.59
N ALA A 85 5.86 -6.88 -10.70
CA ALA A 85 4.98 -6.72 -11.85
C ALA A 85 4.81 -8.10 -12.53
N CYS A 86 3.64 -8.69 -12.38
CA CYS A 86 3.30 -9.96 -12.99
C CYS A 86 1.77 -10.16 -12.97
N PRO A 87 1.07 -10.18 -14.11
CA PRO A 87 1.55 -9.80 -15.44
C PRO A 87 1.93 -8.31 -15.56
N PRO A 88 2.44 -7.85 -16.69
CA PRO A 88 2.64 -6.44 -16.96
C PRO A 88 1.39 -5.62 -16.61
N GLU A 89 1.52 -4.41 -16.10
CA GLU A 89 0.45 -3.52 -15.62
C GLU A 89 -0.21 -3.93 -14.30
N ARG A 90 0.06 -5.12 -13.77
CA ARG A 90 -0.41 -5.54 -12.46
C ARG A 90 0.78 -5.81 -11.57
N ARG A 91 0.78 -5.22 -10.39
CA ARG A 91 1.78 -5.51 -9.39
C ARG A 91 1.16 -6.36 -8.29
N GLN A 92 1.57 -7.61 -8.22
CA GLN A 92 1.25 -8.47 -7.09
C GLN A 92 2.11 -8.05 -5.91
N VAL A 93 1.52 -7.98 -4.73
CA VAL A 93 2.18 -7.60 -3.49
C VAL A 93 1.86 -8.59 -2.39
N VAL A 94 2.84 -8.87 -1.57
CA VAL A 94 2.72 -9.74 -0.40
C VAL A 94 3.59 -9.18 0.72
N GLY A 95 3.15 -9.31 1.95
CA GLY A 95 3.93 -8.85 3.09
C GLY A 95 3.30 -9.16 4.44
N SER A 96 3.97 -8.67 5.47
CA SER A 96 3.50 -8.70 6.85
C SER A 96 2.84 -7.37 7.22
N VAL A 97 1.84 -7.46 8.08
CA VAL A 97 1.13 -6.31 8.64
C VAL A 97 1.14 -6.41 10.15
N PHE A 98 1.46 -5.31 10.80
CA PHE A 98 1.36 -5.14 12.24
C PHE A 98 0.30 -4.08 12.53
N HIS A 99 -0.41 -4.28 13.64
CA HIS A 99 -1.42 -3.36 14.11
C HIS A 99 -1.10 -2.91 15.53
N LEU A 100 -1.50 -1.70 15.86
CA LEU A 100 -1.46 -1.18 17.22
C LEU A 100 -2.77 -0.45 17.51
N ALA A 101 -3.51 -0.93 18.49
CA ALA A 101 -4.77 -0.35 18.96
C ALA A 101 -4.84 -0.38 20.49
N ASP A 102 -5.49 0.63 21.06
CA ASP A 102 -5.66 0.76 22.51
C ASP A 102 -7.03 0.28 23.03
N ARG A 103 -7.97 -0.02 22.12
CA ARG A 103 -9.36 -0.40 22.43
C ARG A 103 -9.72 -1.80 21.99
N GLU A 104 -10.56 -2.45 22.78
CA GLU A 104 -11.24 -3.68 22.36
C GLU A 104 -12.30 -3.38 21.27
N PRO A 105 -12.53 -4.32 20.35
CA PRO A 105 -11.92 -5.66 20.25
C PRO A 105 -10.58 -5.72 19.50
N TYR A 106 -9.99 -4.58 19.11
CA TYR A 106 -8.82 -4.50 18.22
C TYR A 106 -7.49 -4.71 18.95
N ARG A 107 -7.46 -4.51 20.27
CA ARG A 107 -6.26 -4.67 21.10
C ARG A 107 -5.60 -6.05 20.96
N ARG A 108 -6.39 -7.07 20.71
CA ARG A 108 -5.90 -8.44 20.41
C ARG A 108 -4.98 -8.54 19.19
N LEU A 109 -4.99 -7.54 18.29
CA LEU A 109 -4.16 -7.52 17.09
C LEU A 109 -2.75 -7.05 17.34
N ASN A 110 -2.45 -6.46 18.51
CA ASN A 110 -1.14 -5.91 18.84
C ASN A 110 -0.06 -7.01 18.88
N ASP A 111 -0.44 -8.23 19.24
CA ASP A 111 0.47 -9.37 19.37
C ASP A 111 0.37 -10.35 18.18
N VAL A 112 -0.30 -9.92 17.10
CA VAL A 112 -0.55 -10.78 15.93
C VAL A 112 0.17 -10.27 14.72
N VAL A 113 1.00 -11.11 14.10
CA VAL A 113 1.56 -10.85 12.78
C VAL A 113 0.54 -11.29 11.72
N CYS A 114 0.04 -10.32 10.96
CA CYS A 114 -0.87 -10.59 9.85
C CYS A 114 -0.09 -10.72 8.53
N VAL A 115 -0.58 -11.58 7.63
CA VAL A 115 -0.07 -11.67 6.26
C VAL A 115 -1.06 -10.94 5.35
N CYS A 116 -0.53 -10.12 4.46
CA CYS A 116 -1.35 -9.50 3.43
C CYS A 116 -0.91 -9.92 2.03
N ALA A 117 -1.88 -10.05 1.14
CA ALA A 117 -1.65 -10.22 -0.27
C ALA A 117 -2.63 -9.35 -1.04
N GLY A 118 -2.17 -8.76 -2.13
CA GLY A 118 -3.00 -7.87 -2.93
C GLY A 118 -2.44 -7.58 -4.30
N GLU A 119 -3.14 -6.71 -5.00
CA GLU A 119 -2.78 -6.27 -6.34
C GLU A 119 -2.87 -4.75 -6.43
N VAL A 120 -1.79 -4.15 -6.94
CA VAL A 120 -1.75 -2.73 -7.31
C VAL A 120 -1.82 -2.65 -8.83
N ARG A 121 -2.84 -1.97 -9.34
CA ARG A 121 -2.97 -1.66 -10.76
C ARG A 121 -2.44 -0.26 -10.99
N ALA A 122 -1.35 -0.14 -11.74
CA ALA A 122 -0.87 1.16 -12.17
C ALA A 122 -1.89 1.77 -13.14
N PRO A 123 -2.21 3.06 -13.03
CA PRO A 123 -2.80 3.78 -14.15
C PRO A 123 -1.80 3.71 -15.30
N ALA A 124 -2.28 3.65 -16.54
CA ALA A 124 -1.41 3.77 -17.71
C ALA A 124 -0.70 5.13 -17.61
N ILE A 125 0.55 5.10 -17.17
CA ILE A 125 1.37 6.31 -17.09
C ILE A 125 1.78 6.62 -18.52
N GLN A 126 1.13 7.58 -19.16
CA GLN A 126 1.69 8.23 -20.34
C GLN A 126 2.86 9.09 -19.85
N VAL A 127 4.04 8.50 -19.81
CA VAL A 127 5.28 9.25 -19.69
C VAL A 127 5.45 9.99 -21.02
N ARG A 128 5.09 11.26 -21.06
CA ARG A 128 5.58 12.14 -22.12
C ARG A 128 7.05 12.38 -21.84
N PRO A 129 7.97 11.97 -22.72
CA PRO A 129 9.36 12.34 -22.57
C PRO A 129 9.49 13.86 -22.78
N ASP A 130 9.66 14.59 -21.70
CA ASP A 130 10.01 16.00 -21.81
C ASP A 130 11.50 16.11 -22.15
N ARG A 131 11.76 16.77 -23.29
CA ARG A 131 13.11 17.08 -23.78
C ARG A 131 13.64 18.36 -23.15
N SER A 132 13.72 18.44 -21.87
CA SER A 132 14.47 19.55 -21.25
C SER A 132 14.90 19.20 -19.84
N GLY A 133 16.21 19.33 -19.60
CA GLY A 133 16.88 18.98 -18.36
C GLY A 133 16.35 19.68 -17.12
N HIS A 134 16.48 18.98 -16.02
CA HIS A 134 16.41 19.46 -14.65
C HIS A 134 15.15 20.22 -14.24
N ARG A 135 14.04 19.51 -14.12
CA ARG A 135 12.95 19.93 -13.22
C ARG A 135 12.41 18.72 -12.49
N CYS A 136 12.31 18.88 -11.17
CA CYS A 136 11.48 18.02 -10.32
C CYS A 136 10.06 18.06 -10.91
N GLY A 137 9.69 17.05 -11.72
CA GLY A 137 8.44 17.01 -12.45
C GLY A 137 7.34 16.54 -11.50
N ARG A 138 6.37 17.39 -11.25
CA ARG A 138 5.08 17.00 -10.70
C ARG A 138 4.47 15.99 -11.68
N ALA A 139 4.42 14.72 -11.31
CA ALA A 139 3.68 13.73 -12.08
C ALA A 139 2.19 14.03 -11.90
N ASP A 140 1.57 14.58 -12.91
CA ASP A 140 0.12 14.75 -12.96
C ASP A 140 -0.49 13.37 -13.19
N LEU A 141 -0.75 12.65 -12.10
CA LEU A 141 -1.51 11.41 -12.12
C LEU A 141 -2.98 11.79 -12.25
N GLY A 142 -3.43 11.93 -13.48
CA GLY A 142 -4.84 12.11 -13.79
C GLY A 142 -5.68 11.10 -13.00
N ALA A 143 -6.66 11.61 -12.26
CA ALA A 143 -7.54 10.88 -11.36
C ALA A 143 -8.40 9.85 -12.11
N HIS A 144 -7.84 8.72 -12.48
CA HIS A 144 -8.59 7.54 -12.85
C HIS A 144 -8.64 6.59 -11.65
N ARG A 145 -9.80 6.55 -11.00
CA ARG A 145 -10.15 5.66 -9.90
C ARG A 145 -9.85 4.20 -10.25
N ARG A 146 -8.71 3.68 -9.86
CA ARG A 146 -8.44 2.25 -9.89
C ARG A 146 -8.23 1.74 -8.48
N LEU A 147 -9.07 0.79 -8.11
CA LEU A 147 -9.15 0.23 -6.78
C LEU A 147 -8.03 -0.81 -6.58
N THR A 148 -7.22 -0.62 -5.57
CA THR A 148 -6.31 -1.64 -5.05
C THR A 148 -7.04 -2.46 -4.01
N ARG A 149 -7.03 -3.79 -4.15
CA ARG A 149 -7.66 -4.71 -3.19
C ARG A 149 -6.59 -5.40 -2.36
N TRP A 150 -6.73 -5.27 -1.05
CA TRP A 150 -5.89 -5.94 -0.09
C TRP A 150 -6.71 -6.90 0.76
N ARG A 151 -6.12 -8.04 1.08
CA ARG A 151 -6.65 -8.96 2.10
C ARG A 151 -5.59 -9.13 3.15
N ALA A 152 -5.93 -8.86 4.40
CA ALA A 152 -5.15 -9.26 5.56
C ALA A 152 -5.75 -10.53 6.15
N ALA A 153 -4.91 -11.45 6.59
CA ALA A 153 -5.32 -12.65 7.27
C ALA A 153 -4.49 -12.81 8.54
N SER A 154 -5.12 -13.16 9.64
CA SER A 154 -4.46 -13.40 10.93
C SER A 154 -4.48 -14.87 11.29
N ARG A 155 -3.54 -15.29 12.14
CA ARG A 155 -3.69 -16.51 12.94
C ARG A 155 -4.50 -16.14 14.17
N LEU A 156 -5.58 -16.84 14.40
CA LEU A 156 -6.18 -16.91 15.73
C LEU A 156 -5.69 -18.18 16.43
N PRO A 157 -5.46 -18.12 17.74
CA PRO A 157 -5.08 -19.28 18.54
C PRO A 157 -6.11 -20.37 18.49
#